data_087aee64244383a6d570602fd82ca81a
#
_entry.id   087aee64244383a6d570602fd82ca81a
#
_cell.length_a   1.000
_cell.length_b   1.000
_cell.length_c   1.000
_cell.angle_alpha   90.00
_cell.angle_beta   90.00
_cell.angle_gamma   90.00
#
_symmetry.space_group_name_H-M   'P 1'
#
loop_
_entity.id
_entity.type
_entity.pdbx_description
1 polymer ?
#
loop_
_entity_poly.entity_id
_entity_poly.type
_entity_poly.pdbx_seq_one_letter_code
_entity_poly.pdbx_strand_id
1 'polypeptide(L)'
;MSLATVLIVEDDPALQEALSDTLELAGYPVRAAAAGQAALEILRQESVGMVVSDVQMRPMDGHDLLRKIKSAYPHLPVLLMTAYGSIEKAVRAIHEGAVDYLVKPFEAEVLINKVAANILTDNAPSTGGPVVEDLRSREVLELARRVAPTDATVLLNGESGTGKEVFARYIHDSSARRNAPFIAINCAAIPENMLEAVLFGYEKGAFTGAYQSAPGKFEQAQGGTLLLDEISEMSLALQAKLLRVLQEKELERLGGRKMIELDVRVLATTNRHLREEVAAGRFREDLFYRLNVFPLTLPPLRERQ
;
A
#
# COMPACT_ATOMS: atom_id res chain seq x y z
N MET A 1 11.37 17.90 12.70
CA MET A 1 11.29 16.43 12.53
C MET A 1 12.19 16.09 11.37
N SER A 2 13.17 15.21 11.56
CA SER A 2 14.03 14.73 10.47
C SER A 2 13.20 13.81 9.59
N LEU A 3 13.13 14.08 8.30
CA LEU A 3 12.50 13.15 7.34
C LEU A 3 13.36 11.89 7.25
N ALA A 4 12.75 10.74 7.06
CA ALA A 4 13.46 9.48 6.93
C ALA A 4 14.29 9.45 5.63
N THR A 5 15.42 8.76 5.65
CA THR A 5 16.34 8.69 4.51
C THR A 5 15.74 7.87 3.36
N VAL A 6 15.83 8.39 2.14
CA VAL A 6 15.51 7.67 0.90
C VAL A 6 16.79 7.08 0.30
N LEU A 7 16.79 5.78 0.01
CA LEU A 7 17.88 5.12 -0.71
C LEU A 7 17.53 5.03 -2.19
N ILE A 8 18.30 5.72 -3.04
CA ILE A 8 18.21 5.63 -4.50
C ILE A 8 19.19 4.56 -5.00
N VAL A 9 18.70 3.67 -5.85
CA VAL A 9 19.50 2.62 -6.48
C VAL A 9 19.36 2.72 -7.99
N GLU A 10 20.40 3.24 -8.64
CA GLU A 10 20.43 3.56 -10.07
C GLU A 10 21.87 3.41 -10.57
N ASP A 11 22.10 2.71 -11.66
CA ASP A 11 23.43 2.48 -12.23
C ASP A 11 23.87 3.55 -13.24
N ASP A 12 22.94 4.38 -13.74
CA ASP A 12 23.26 5.60 -14.48
C ASP A 12 23.61 6.76 -13.53
N PRO A 13 24.87 7.24 -13.48
CA PRO A 13 25.28 8.27 -12.55
C PRO A 13 24.54 9.61 -12.73
N ALA A 14 24.22 10.00 -13.97
CA ALA A 14 23.56 11.26 -14.25
C ALA A 14 22.10 11.23 -13.77
N LEU A 15 21.41 10.12 -13.98
CA LEU A 15 20.04 9.94 -13.49
C LEU A 15 20.03 9.77 -11.97
N GLN A 16 20.99 9.05 -11.39
CA GLN A 16 21.13 8.93 -9.94
C GLN A 16 21.29 10.30 -9.26
N GLU A 17 22.15 11.17 -9.81
CA GLU A 17 22.35 12.54 -9.32
C GLU A 17 21.07 13.36 -9.42
N ALA A 18 20.41 13.35 -10.59
CA ALA A 18 19.16 14.09 -10.81
C ALA A 18 18.03 13.65 -9.86
N LEU A 19 17.89 12.36 -9.59
CA LEU A 19 16.90 11.82 -8.65
C LEU A 19 17.25 12.24 -7.20
N SER A 20 18.53 12.20 -6.85
CA SER A 20 19.03 12.61 -5.53
C SER A 20 18.73 14.08 -5.29
N ASP A 21 19.11 14.95 -6.21
CA ASP A 21 18.89 16.39 -6.13
C ASP A 21 17.38 16.70 -6.01
N THR A 22 16.56 16.00 -6.80
CA THR A 22 15.09 16.16 -6.76
C THR A 22 14.52 15.90 -5.36
N LEU A 23 14.95 14.82 -4.71
CA LEU A 23 14.46 14.47 -3.38
C LEU A 23 15.10 15.31 -2.27
N GLU A 24 16.37 15.70 -2.40
CA GLU A 24 17.02 16.61 -1.46
C GLU A 24 16.39 18.00 -1.48
N LEU A 25 16.05 18.53 -2.66
CA LEU A 25 15.31 19.79 -2.80
C LEU A 25 13.90 19.71 -2.19
N ALA A 26 13.29 18.54 -2.18
CA ALA A 26 12.02 18.28 -1.49
C ALA A 26 12.20 18.05 0.03
N GLY A 27 13.45 18.11 0.54
CA GLY A 27 13.77 18.03 1.97
C GLY A 27 14.08 16.64 2.51
N TYR A 28 14.14 15.60 1.66
CA TYR A 28 14.48 14.24 2.08
C TYR A 28 16.00 14.05 2.18
N PRO A 29 16.53 13.47 3.27
CA PRO A 29 17.90 12.95 3.27
C PRO A 29 18.01 11.81 2.26
N VAL A 30 19.03 11.84 1.40
CA VAL A 30 19.22 10.84 0.37
C VAL A 30 20.52 10.06 0.59
N ARG A 31 20.48 8.76 0.29
CA ARG A 31 21.62 7.89 0.05
C ARG A 31 21.53 7.33 -1.36
N ALA A 32 22.66 7.18 -2.02
CA ALA A 32 22.73 6.65 -3.38
C ALA A 32 23.59 5.39 -3.44
N ALA A 33 23.14 4.44 -4.23
CA ALA A 33 23.88 3.20 -4.54
C ALA A 33 23.83 2.94 -6.04
N ALA A 34 25.00 2.68 -6.64
CA ALA A 34 25.10 2.40 -8.09
C ALA A 34 24.73 0.94 -8.45
N ALA A 35 24.44 0.08 -7.47
CA ALA A 35 24.12 -1.32 -7.69
C ALA A 35 23.33 -1.91 -6.52
N GLY A 36 22.56 -2.97 -6.79
CA GLY A 36 21.75 -3.63 -5.76
C GLY A 36 22.57 -4.19 -4.59
N GLN A 37 23.82 -4.64 -4.82
CA GLN A 37 24.67 -5.14 -3.74
C GLN A 37 25.09 -4.01 -2.79
N ALA A 38 25.47 -2.85 -3.32
CA ALA A 38 25.81 -1.67 -2.51
C ALA A 38 24.59 -1.18 -1.72
N ALA A 39 23.40 -1.23 -2.31
CA ALA A 39 22.17 -0.90 -1.61
C ALA A 39 21.92 -1.82 -0.40
N LEU A 40 22.14 -3.13 -0.52
CA LEU A 40 22.01 -4.08 0.58
C LEU A 40 23.03 -3.84 1.70
N GLU A 41 24.22 -3.34 1.37
CA GLU A 41 25.24 -2.97 2.37
C GLU A 41 24.83 -1.71 3.15
N ILE A 42 24.32 -0.69 2.46
CA ILE A 42 23.77 0.51 3.10
C ILE A 42 22.63 0.16 4.05
N LEU A 43 21.70 -0.69 3.62
CA LEU A 43 20.55 -1.13 4.45
C LEU A 43 20.96 -1.91 5.72
N ARG A 44 22.17 -2.49 5.76
CA ARG A 44 22.71 -3.13 6.97
C ARG A 44 23.32 -2.13 7.95
N GLN A 45 23.76 -0.99 7.47
CA GLN A 45 24.53 -0.01 8.24
C GLN A 45 23.71 1.20 8.67
N GLU A 46 22.71 1.58 7.90
CA GLU A 46 21.92 2.79 8.09
C GLU A 46 20.43 2.48 8.10
N SER A 47 19.69 3.29 8.85
CA SER A 47 18.22 3.25 8.82
C SER A 47 17.72 3.99 7.59
N VAL A 48 16.96 3.29 6.75
CA VAL A 48 16.39 3.80 5.50
C VAL A 48 14.87 3.71 5.59
N GLY A 49 14.18 4.81 5.27
CA GLY A 49 12.72 4.88 5.30
C GLY A 49 12.06 4.41 4.01
N MET A 50 12.77 4.42 2.89
CA MET A 50 12.25 3.95 1.60
C MET A 50 13.39 3.68 0.63
N VAL A 51 13.20 2.69 -0.25
CA VAL A 51 14.10 2.40 -1.37
C VAL A 51 13.41 2.78 -2.68
N VAL A 52 14.09 3.53 -3.54
CA VAL A 52 13.68 3.84 -4.92
C VAL A 52 14.71 3.21 -5.83
N SER A 53 14.33 2.17 -6.58
CA SER A 53 15.29 1.38 -7.37
C SER A 53 14.92 1.32 -8.84
N ASP A 54 15.89 1.47 -9.72
CA ASP A 54 15.71 1.06 -11.11
C ASP A 54 15.53 -0.46 -11.21
N VAL A 55 14.76 -0.88 -12.20
CA VAL A 55 14.58 -2.31 -12.52
C VAL A 55 15.74 -2.84 -13.33
N GLN A 56 16.28 -2.04 -14.24
CA GLN A 56 17.29 -2.48 -15.21
C GLN A 56 18.71 -2.19 -14.75
N MET A 57 19.20 -2.91 -13.77
CA MET A 57 20.58 -2.80 -13.28
C MET A 57 21.34 -4.12 -13.44
N ARG A 58 22.68 -4.05 -13.42
CA ARG A 58 23.56 -5.23 -13.43
C ARG A 58 24.58 -5.15 -12.28
N PRO A 59 24.99 -6.28 -11.67
CA PRO A 59 24.63 -7.67 -11.96
C PRO A 59 23.30 -8.14 -11.37
N MET A 60 22.67 -7.36 -10.46
CA MET A 60 21.40 -7.64 -9.78
C MET A 60 20.36 -6.67 -10.29
N ASP A 61 19.25 -7.19 -10.82
CA ASP A 61 18.12 -6.36 -11.24
C ASP A 61 17.26 -5.88 -10.06
N GLY A 62 16.39 -4.89 -10.30
CA GLY A 62 15.54 -4.31 -9.27
C GLY A 62 14.53 -5.28 -8.66
N HIS A 63 14.09 -6.31 -9.40
CA HIS A 63 13.22 -7.36 -8.87
C HIS A 63 13.97 -8.30 -7.92
N ASP A 64 15.19 -8.68 -8.27
CA ASP A 64 16.06 -9.47 -7.38
C ASP A 64 16.38 -8.71 -6.10
N LEU A 65 16.67 -7.41 -6.22
CA LEU A 65 16.89 -6.53 -5.08
C LEU A 65 15.63 -6.44 -4.20
N LEU A 66 14.46 -6.21 -4.80
CA LEU A 66 13.17 -6.16 -4.10
C LEU A 66 12.94 -7.43 -3.28
N ARG A 67 13.11 -8.61 -3.88
CA ARG A 67 12.92 -9.89 -3.16
C ARG A 67 13.85 -10.03 -1.97
N LYS A 68 15.14 -9.65 -2.12
CA LYS A 68 16.11 -9.69 -1.02
C LYS A 68 15.75 -8.70 0.09
N ILE A 69 15.35 -7.47 -0.28
CA ILE A 69 14.89 -6.47 0.69
C ILE A 69 13.68 -6.99 1.43
N LYS A 70 12.66 -7.51 0.74
CA LYS A 70 11.43 -7.99 1.38
C LYS A 70 11.65 -9.21 2.26
N SER A 71 12.64 -10.05 1.95
CA SER A 71 13.03 -11.18 2.81
C SER A 71 13.70 -10.72 4.10
N ALA A 72 14.54 -9.67 4.06
CA ALA A 72 15.29 -9.18 5.21
C ALA A 72 14.56 -8.05 5.97
N TYR A 73 13.82 -7.22 5.24
CA TYR A 73 13.12 -6.03 5.72
C TYR A 73 11.69 -6.00 5.16
N PRO A 74 10.75 -6.84 5.64
CA PRO A 74 9.41 -6.98 5.06
C PRO A 74 8.61 -5.68 4.98
N HIS A 75 8.82 -4.78 5.96
CA HIS A 75 8.08 -3.52 6.08
C HIS A 75 8.70 -2.35 5.32
N LEU A 76 9.96 -2.47 4.84
CA LEU A 76 10.63 -1.39 4.13
C LEU A 76 9.95 -1.15 2.76
N PRO A 77 9.40 0.04 2.51
CA PRO A 77 8.79 0.35 1.22
C PRO A 77 9.84 0.37 0.11
N VAL A 78 9.50 -0.25 -1.03
CA VAL A 78 10.34 -0.25 -2.23
C VAL A 78 9.51 0.22 -3.41
N LEU A 79 9.90 1.33 -4.02
CA LEU A 79 9.39 1.84 -5.29
C LEU A 79 10.31 1.38 -6.42
N LEU A 80 9.75 0.76 -7.45
CA LEU A 80 10.51 0.38 -8.63
C LEU A 80 10.32 1.38 -9.76
N MET A 81 11.42 1.74 -10.45
CA MET A 81 11.42 2.58 -11.65
C MET A 81 11.76 1.73 -12.88
N THR A 82 11.14 1.99 -14.03
CA THR A 82 11.42 1.23 -15.25
C THR A 82 11.20 2.04 -16.53
N ALA A 83 12.03 1.80 -17.54
CA ALA A 83 11.84 2.37 -18.87
C ALA A 83 10.75 1.65 -19.70
N TYR A 84 10.33 0.45 -19.30
CA TYR A 84 9.35 -0.35 -20.02
C TYR A 84 8.10 -0.57 -19.18
N GLY A 85 7.09 0.29 -19.42
CA GLY A 85 5.79 0.24 -18.78
C GLY A 85 4.89 -0.86 -19.32
N SER A 86 5.25 -2.15 -19.19
CA SER A 86 4.25 -3.19 -19.41
C SER A 86 3.45 -3.43 -18.13
N ILE A 87 2.15 -3.54 -18.29
CA ILE A 87 1.19 -3.87 -17.21
C ILE A 87 1.70 -5.07 -16.39
N GLU A 88 2.22 -6.08 -17.09
CA GLU A 88 2.75 -7.32 -16.51
C GLU A 88 3.88 -7.11 -15.50
N LYS A 89 4.85 -6.26 -15.87
CA LYS A 89 6.00 -5.98 -15.00
C LYS A 89 5.60 -5.19 -13.76
N ALA A 90 4.67 -4.26 -13.90
CA ALA A 90 4.14 -3.51 -12.78
C ALA A 90 3.33 -4.40 -11.83
N VAL A 91 2.42 -5.24 -12.35
CA VAL A 91 1.68 -6.22 -11.55
C VAL A 91 2.65 -7.16 -10.83
N ARG A 92 3.67 -7.66 -11.51
CA ARG A 92 4.70 -8.51 -10.90
C ARG A 92 5.44 -7.79 -9.78
N ALA A 93 5.85 -6.54 -9.97
CA ALA A 93 6.53 -5.74 -8.96
C ALA A 93 5.67 -5.60 -7.68
N ILE A 94 4.40 -5.27 -7.83
CA ILE A 94 3.45 -5.15 -6.71
C ILE A 94 3.23 -6.50 -6.02
N HIS A 95 3.15 -7.60 -6.77
CA HIS A 95 3.05 -8.94 -6.20
C HIS A 95 4.31 -9.36 -5.42
N GLU A 96 5.49 -8.98 -5.90
CA GLU A 96 6.77 -9.22 -5.23
C GLU A 96 6.96 -8.31 -3.99
N GLY A 97 6.00 -7.41 -3.71
CA GLY A 97 5.95 -6.58 -2.51
C GLY A 97 6.43 -5.14 -2.70
N ALA A 98 6.63 -4.67 -3.94
CA ALA A 98 6.81 -3.24 -4.17
C ALA A 98 5.56 -2.47 -3.70
N VAL A 99 5.77 -1.30 -3.11
CA VAL A 99 4.64 -0.44 -2.68
C VAL A 99 4.04 0.28 -3.88
N ASP A 100 4.87 0.57 -4.89
CA ASP A 100 4.44 1.22 -6.12
C ASP A 100 5.48 1.01 -7.22
N TYR A 101 5.18 1.51 -8.40
CA TYR A 101 5.98 1.40 -9.59
C TYR A 101 5.88 2.68 -10.42
N LEU A 102 6.98 3.10 -11.06
CA LEU A 102 7.07 4.36 -11.79
C LEU A 102 7.67 4.14 -13.18
N VAL A 103 6.98 4.59 -14.24
CA VAL A 103 7.45 4.46 -15.62
C VAL A 103 8.26 5.68 -16.00
N LYS A 104 9.49 5.49 -16.45
CA LYS A 104 10.35 6.53 -17.06
C LYS A 104 9.89 6.83 -18.51
N PRO A 105 9.86 8.09 -18.95
CA PRO A 105 10.15 9.30 -18.19
C PRO A 105 8.96 9.76 -17.32
N PHE A 106 9.26 10.38 -16.19
CA PHE A 106 8.27 10.92 -15.27
C PHE A 106 8.67 12.32 -14.76
N GLU A 107 7.69 13.09 -14.34
CA GLU A 107 7.89 14.42 -13.75
C GLU A 107 8.38 14.30 -12.31
N ALA A 108 9.22 15.27 -11.86
CA ALA A 108 9.78 15.30 -10.52
C ALA A 108 8.70 15.23 -9.42
N GLU A 109 7.58 15.95 -9.60
CA GLU A 109 6.45 15.95 -8.68
C GLU A 109 5.84 14.56 -8.47
N VAL A 110 5.81 13.73 -9.49
CA VAL A 110 5.26 12.35 -9.40
C VAL A 110 6.13 11.50 -8.48
N LEU A 111 7.46 11.60 -8.60
CA LEU A 111 8.39 10.90 -7.71
C LEU A 111 8.23 11.40 -6.26
N ILE A 112 8.23 12.71 -6.05
CA ILE A 112 8.09 13.33 -4.73
C ILE A 112 6.79 12.88 -4.07
N ASN A 113 5.66 12.92 -4.79
CA ASN A 113 4.37 12.50 -4.26
C ASN A 113 4.33 11.01 -3.90
N LYS A 114 4.95 10.15 -4.72
CA LYS A 114 5.04 8.71 -4.43
C LYS A 114 5.94 8.42 -3.22
N VAL A 115 7.04 9.15 -3.06
CA VAL A 115 7.91 9.04 -1.88
C VAL A 115 7.16 9.53 -0.65
N ALA A 116 6.54 10.71 -0.69
CA ALA A 116 5.78 11.27 0.43
C ALA A 116 4.65 10.35 0.91
N ALA A 117 3.98 9.68 -0.02
CA ALA A 117 2.87 8.77 0.29
C ALA A 117 3.31 7.43 0.92
N ASN A 118 4.56 7.00 0.70
CA ASN A 118 4.98 5.64 1.03
C ASN A 118 6.18 5.58 1.97
N ILE A 119 6.92 6.68 2.19
CA ILE A 119 8.12 6.67 3.04
C ILE A 119 7.75 6.34 4.50
N LEU A 120 8.50 5.43 5.11
CA LEU A 120 8.42 5.23 6.55
C LEU A 120 8.92 6.53 7.21
N THR A 121 8.05 7.23 7.90
CA THR A 121 8.49 8.25 8.84
C THR A 121 9.31 7.58 9.94
N ASP A 122 10.35 8.25 10.43
CA ASP A 122 11.27 7.76 11.49
C ASP A 122 10.52 7.53 12.83
N ASN A 123 9.55 6.63 12.77
CA ASN A 123 9.01 5.95 13.93
C ASN A 123 9.47 4.50 13.77
N ALA A 124 10.54 4.13 14.48
CA ALA A 124 10.82 2.75 14.86
C ALA A 124 9.49 2.06 15.18
N PRO A 125 9.36 0.69 15.02
CA PRO A 125 8.14 0.01 15.41
C PRO A 125 7.85 0.40 16.85
N SER A 126 7.10 1.48 17.02
CA SER A 126 6.66 1.91 18.31
C SER A 126 5.66 0.86 18.75
N THR A 127 6.03 0.12 19.78
CA THR A 127 5.10 -0.62 20.64
C THR A 127 4.07 0.33 21.29
N GLY A 128 3.99 1.58 20.83
CA GLY A 128 3.02 2.60 21.20
C GLY A 128 2.16 2.96 20.00
N GLY A 129 0.83 2.93 20.15
CA GLY A 129 -0.16 3.35 19.15
C GLY A 129 0.02 4.80 18.69
N PRO A 130 -0.89 5.32 17.84
CA PRO A 130 -0.80 6.68 17.33
C PRO A 130 -0.61 7.67 18.47
N VAL A 131 0.39 8.56 18.34
CA VAL A 131 0.58 9.66 19.30
C VAL A 131 -0.60 10.62 19.14
N VAL A 132 -1.42 10.70 20.18
CA VAL A 132 -2.69 11.41 20.13
C VAL A 132 -2.75 12.35 21.34
N GLU A 133 -2.62 13.65 21.13
CA GLU A 133 -2.70 14.65 22.18
C GLU A 133 -4.10 15.29 22.26
N ASP A 134 -4.74 15.46 21.11
CA ASP A 134 -6.08 16.05 21.00
C ASP A 134 -7.20 15.13 21.51
N LEU A 135 -8.20 15.69 22.21
CA LEU A 135 -9.32 14.95 22.81
C LEU A 135 -10.13 14.15 21.80
N ARG A 136 -10.45 14.70 20.63
CA ARG A 136 -11.25 14.03 19.60
C ARG A 136 -10.50 12.85 19.01
N SER A 137 -9.19 13.00 18.81
CA SER A 137 -8.32 11.93 18.33
C SER A 137 -8.18 10.81 19.38
N ARG A 138 -8.18 11.15 20.67
CA ARG A 138 -8.19 10.17 21.78
C ARG A 138 -9.50 9.36 21.78
N GLU A 139 -10.65 10.00 21.55
CA GLU A 139 -11.92 9.29 21.42
C GLU A 139 -11.90 8.28 20.26
N VAL A 140 -11.38 8.69 19.10
CA VAL A 140 -11.22 7.78 17.94
C VAL A 140 -10.26 6.63 18.27
N LEU A 141 -9.17 6.90 19.00
CA LEU A 141 -8.22 5.87 19.43
C LEU A 141 -8.87 4.85 20.39
N GLU A 142 -9.68 5.30 21.33
CA GLU A 142 -10.43 4.42 22.22
C GLU A 142 -11.45 3.56 21.46
N LEU A 143 -12.13 4.12 20.47
CA LEU A 143 -13.01 3.35 19.59
C LEU A 143 -12.24 2.33 18.75
N ALA A 144 -11.08 2.73 18.20
CA ALA A 144 -10.19 1.84 17.48
C ALA A 144 -9.71 0.67 18.36
N ARG A 145 -9.33 0.95 19.62
CA ARG A 145 -8.95 -0.05 20.60
C ARG A 145 -10.08 -1.04 20.91
N ARG A 146 -11.32 -0.55 21.04
CA ARG A 146 -12.49 -1.38 21.31
C ARG A 146 -12.87 -2.29 20.15
N VAL A 147 -12.69 -1.83 18.90
CA VAL A 147 -13.01 -2.64 17.72
C VAL A 147 -11.87 -3.58 17.33
N ALA A 148 -10.62 -3.29 17.74
CA ALA A 148 -9.46 -4.08 17.36
C ALA A 148 -9.59 -5.59 17.64
N PRO A 149 -10.11 -6.06 18.81
CA PRO A 149 -10.24 -7.50 19.09
C PRO A 149 -11.31 -8.21 18.25
N THR A 150 -12.17 -7.47 17.54
CA THR A 150 -13.23 -8.06 16.71
C THR A 150 -12.76 -8.29 15.27
N ASP A 151 -13.48 -9.13 14.52
CA ASP A 151 -13.28 -9.30 13.06
C ASP A 151 -14.16 -8.36 12.22
N ALA A 152 -14.80 -7.36 12.86
CA ALA A 152 -15.64 -6.40 12.16
C ALA A 152 -14.82 -5.60 11.13
N THR A 153 -15.43 -5.34 9.99
CA THR A 153 -14.91 -4.39 8.99
C THR A 153 -14.93 -2.98 9.58
N VAL A 154 -13.83 -2.25 9.45
CA VAL A 154 -13.71 -0.87 9.92
C VAL A 154 -13.52 0.05 8.71
N LEU A 155 -14.33 1.09 8.66
CA LEU A 155 -14.21 2.15 7.65
C LEU A 155 -13.63 3.41 8.30
N LEU A 156 -12.41 3.75 7.92
CA LEU A 156 -11.70 4.94 8.39
C LEU A 156 -11.94 6.11 7.43
N ASN A 157 -12.68 7.11 7.89
CA ASN A 157 -12.96 8.32 7.14
C ASN A 157 -12.06 9.47 7.62
N GLY A 158 -11.62 10.32 6.72
CA GLY A 158 -10.87 11.54 7.07
C GLY A 158 -10.11 12.10 5.89
N GLU A 159 -9.76 13.36 5.96
CA GLU A 159 -8.99 14.05 4.92
C GLU A 159 -7.65 13.36 4.66
N SER A 160 -7.03 13.65 3.51
CA SER A 160 -5.68 13.17 3.22
C SER A 160 -4.70 13.66 4.29
N GLY A 161 -3.74 12.80 4.68
CA GLY A 161 -2.74 13.14 5.70
C GLY A 161 -3.22 13.03 7.16
N THR A 162 -4.47 12.68 7.45
CA THR A 162 -4.98 12.56 8.84
C THR A 162 -4.46 11.34 9.60
N GLY A 163 -3.68 10.45 8.96
CA GLY A 163 -3.12 9.25 9.59
C GLY A 163 -4.04 8.04 9.56
N LYS A 164 -4.94 7.92 8.58
CA LYS A 164 -5.84 6.78 8.42
C LYS A 164 -5.10 5.43 8.42
N GLU A 165 -3.97 5.34 7.72
CA GLU A 165 -3.15 4.12 7.69
C GLU A 165 -2.52 3.80 9.04
N VAL A 166 -2.08 4.81 9.80
CA VAL A 166 -1.55 4.64 11.16
C VAL A 166 -2.60 4.03 12.09
N PHE A 167 -3.85 4.52 12.00
CA PHE A 167 -4.97 3.94 12.76
C PHE A 167 -5.31 2.52 12.31
N ALA A 168 -5.29 2.25 10.99
CA ALA A 168 -5.52 0.91 10.47
C ALA A 168 -4.47 -0.09 10.99
N ARG A 169 -3.20 0.30 10.98
CA ARG A 169 -2.10 -0.50 11.54
C ARG A 169 -2.27 -0.71 13.04
N TYR A 170 -2.61 0.35 13.79
CA TYR A 170 -2.89 0.23 15.23
C TYR A 170 -4.02 -0.76 15.53
N ILE A 171 -5.11 -0.75 14.72
CA ILE A 171 -6.21 -1.71 14.85
C ILE A 171 -5.71 -3.14 14.62
N HIS A 172 -4.87 -3.36 13.61
CA HIS A 172 -4.26 -4.66 13.35
C HIS A 172 -3.36 -5.11 14.52
N ASP A 173 -2.42 -4.26 14.94
CA ASP A 173 -1.44 -4.56 15.99
C ASP A 173 -2.11 -4.81 17.36
N SER A 174 -3.29 -4.22 17.58
CA SER A 174 -4.11 -4.42 18.79
C SER A 174 -5.13 -5.56 18.66
N SER A 175 -5.13 -6.30 17.55
CA SER A 175 -6.08 -7.37 17.25
C SER A 175 -5.54 -8.76 17.62
N ALA A 176 -6.41 -9.78 17.55
CA ALA A 176 -6.00 -11.18 17.64
C ALA A 176 -5.09 -11.59 16.47
N ARG A 177 -5.11 -10.84 15.34
CA ARG A 177 -4.35 -11.10 14.12
C ARG A 177 -3.01 -10.35 14.06
N ARG A 178 -2.55 -9.73 15.16
CA ARG A 178 -1.33 -8.89 15.22
C ARG A 178 -0.04 -9.55 14.72
N ASN A 179 0.04 -10.88 14.81
CA ASN A 179 1.20 -11.67 14.36
C ASN A 179 1.01 -12.26 12.96
N ALA A 180 -0.13 -11.98 12.31
CA ALA A 180 -0.47 -12.43 10.98
C ALA A 180 -0.16 -11.32 9.95
N PRO A 181 -0.23 -11.59 8.64
CA PRO A 181 0.06 -10.59 7.62
C PRO A 181 -0.83 -9.35 7.73
N PHE A 182 -0.23 -8.16 7.61
CA PHE A 182 -0.92 -6.91 7.35
C PHE A 182 -0.56 -6.45 5.94
N ILE A 183 -1.52 -6.54 5.03
CA ILE A 183 -1.34 -6.16 3.63
C ILE A 183 -2.11 -4.87 3.38
N ALA A 184 -1.44 -3.84 2.93
CA ALA A 184 -2.06 -2.57 2.52
C ALA A 184 -2.00 -2.43 1.00
N ILE A 185 -3.06 -1.88 0.42
CA ILE A 185 -3.14 -1.56 -1.00
C ILE A 185 -3.85 -0.23 -1.18
N ASN A 186 -3.20 0.70 -1.89
CA ASN A 186 -3.82 1.96 -2.26
C ASN A 186 -4.52 1.81 -3.61
N CYS A 187 -5.86 1.91 -3.60
CA CYS A 187 -6.70 1.70 -4.78
C CYS A 187 -6.57 2.85 -5.80
N ALA A 188 -6.16 4.04 -5.36
CA ALA A 188 -5.93 5.18 -6.25
C ALA A 188 -4.57 5.10 -6.98
N ALA A 189 -3.59 4.40 -6.40
CA ALA A 189 -2.24 4.32 -6.97
C ALA A 189 -2.12 3.33 -8.12
N ILE A 190 -3.09 2.41 -8.28
CA ILE A 190 -3.04 1.32 -9.25
C ILE A 190 -4.05 1.59 -10.38
N PRO A 191 -3.63 1.52 -11.65
CA PRO A 191 -4.56 1.62 -12.77
C PRO A 191 -5.73 0.62 -12.66
N GLU A 192 -6.93 1.06 -12.99
CA GLU A 192 -8.17 0.28 -12.81
C GLU A 192 -8.09 -1.14 -13.39
N ASN A 193 -7.58 -1.24 -14.63
CA ASN A 193 -7.42 -2.51 -15.34
C ASN A 193 -6.42 -3.49 -14.68
N MET A 194 -5.60 -3.00 -13.74
CA MET A 194 -4.63 -3.80 -13.01
C MET A 194 -5.11 -4.12 -11.59
N LEU A 195 -5.89 -3.23 -10.99
CA LEU A 195 -6.33 -3.34 -9.60
C LEU A 195 -7.09 -4.64 -9.34
N GLU A 196 -7.88 -5.10 -10.31
CA GLU A 196 -8.59 -6.37 -10.23
C GLU A 196 -7.63 -7.56 -10.13
N ALA A 197 -6.62 -7.63 -11.01
CA ALA A 197 -5.61 -8.69 -11.00
C ALA A 197 -4.76 -8.66 -9.71
N VAL A 198 -4.45 -7.47 -9.21
CA VAL A 198 -3.68 -7.30 -7.97
C VAL A 198 -4.49 -7.76 -6.76
N LEU A 199 -5.76 -7.40 -6.66
CA LEU A 199 -6.62 -7.76 -5.53
C LEU A 199 -6.94 -9.25 -5.48
N PHE A 200 -7.40 -9.81 -6.61
CA PHE A 200 -7.98 -11.16 -6.66
C PHE A 200 -7.04 -12.22 -7.24
N GLY A 201 -5.89 -11.80 -7.80
CA GLY A 201 -4.98 -12.73 -8.47
C GLY A 201 -5.48 -13.17 -9.85
N TYR A 202 -4.66 -13.92 -10.55
CA TYR A 202 -4.97 -14.39 -11.90
C TYR A 202 -4.34 -15.75 -12.19
N GLU A 203 -4.97 -16.50 -13.08
CA GLU A 203 -4.42 -17.72 -13.64
C GLU A 203 -3.66 -17.43 -14.94
N LYS A 204 -2.78 -18.35 -15.31
CA LYS A 204 -2.06 -18.29 -16.58
C LYS A 204 -3.03 -18.15 -17.74
N GLY A 205 -2.82 -17.15 -18.61
CA GLY A 205 -3.65 -16.87 -19.77
C GLY A 205 -4.90 -16.01 -19.49
N ALA A 206 -5.09 -15.50 -18.28
CA ALA A 206 -6.23 -14.65 -17.92
C ALA A 206 -6.31 -13.34 -18.72
N PHE A 207 -5.16 -12.82 -19.14
CA PHE A 207 -5.04 -11.64 -20.02
C PHE A 207 -3.73 -11.73 -20.82
N THR A 208 -3.58 -10.86 -21.81
CA THR A 208 -2.33 -10.77 -22.60
C THR A 208 -1.17 -10.47 -21.65
N GLY A 209 -0.23 -11.43 -21.52
CA GLY A 209 0.93 -11.33 -20.62
C GLY A 209 0.84 -12.11 -19.31
N ALA A 210 -0.27 -12.73 -19.00
CA ALA A 210 -0.39 -13.64 -17.87
C ALA A 210 0.32 -14.99 -18.15
N TYR A 211 1.64 -14.99 -18.20
CA TYR A 211 2.45 -16.18 -18.49
C TYR A 211 2.46 -17.21 -17.36
N GLN A 212 2.21 -16.74 -16.14
CA GLN A 212 2.15 -17.57 -14.93
C GLN A 212 0.94 -17.17 -14.11
N SER A 213 0.44 -18.04 -13.24
CA SER A 213 -0.57 -17.69 -12.25
C SER A 213 0.08 -16.90 -11.10
N ALA A 214 -0.67 -15.98 -10.51
CA ALA A 214 -0.23 -15.23 -9.33
C ALA A 214 -1.37 -15.04 -8.32
N PRO A 215 -1.08 -15.22 -7.00
CA PRO A 215 -2.05 -15.00 -5.94
C PRO A 215 -2.34 -13.50 -5.77
N GLY A 216 -3.61 -13.16 -5.48
CA GLY A 216 -4.01 -11.79 -5.18
C GLY A 216 -3.66 -11.32 -3.77
N LYS A 217 -3.89 -10.03 -3.51
CA LYS A 217 -3.66 -9.44 -2.17
C LYS A 217 -4.58 -10.04 -1.10
N PHE A 218 -5.79 -10.46 -1.46
CA PHE A 218 -6.66 -11.21 -0.55
C PHE A 218 -6.04 -12.54 -0.11
N GLU A 219 -5.47 -13.30 -1.03
CA GLU A 219 -4.78 -14.55 -0.70
C GLU A 219 -3.51 -14.31 0.13
N GLN A 220 -2.75 -13.24 -0.18
CA GLN A 220 -1.55 -12.87 0.58
C GLN A 220 -1.88 -12.43 2.01
N ALA A 221 -3.08 -11.89 2.24
CA ALA A 221 -3.56 -11.48 3.56
C ALA A 221 -4.23 -12.62 4.36
N GLN A 222 -4.19 -13.85 3.87
CA GLN A 222 -4.83 -14.99 4.52
C GLN A 222 -4.43 -15.15 5.99
N GLY A 223 -5.40 -15.31 6.87
CA GLY A 223 -5.25 -15.34 8.33
C GLY A 223 -5.02 -13.96 8.97
N GLY A 224 -4.79 -12.92 8.17
CA GLY A 224 -4.39 -11.59 8.59
C GLY A 224 -5.41 -10.49 8.30
N THR A 225 -4.89 -9.30 7.93
CA THR A 225 -5.68 -8.09 7.67
C THR A 225 -5.31 -7.50 6.32
N LEU A 226 -6.31 -7.15 5.53
CA LEU A 226 -6.17 -6.40 4.28
C LEU A 226 -6.69 -4.97 4.48
N LEU A 227 -5.86 -3.98 4.23
CA LEU A 227 -6.23 -2.57 4.18
C LEU A 227 -6.46 -2.16 2.72
N LEU A 228 -7.68 -1.71 2.43
CA LEU A 228 -8.06 -1.10 1.16
C LEU A 228 -8.06 0.42 1.34
N ASP A 229 -6.95 1.07 0.98
CA ASP A 229 -6.80 2.52 1.09
C ASP A 229 -7.42 3.21 -0.11
N GLU A 230 -8.10 4.34 0.11
CA GLU A 230 -8.84 5.13 -0.89
C GLU A 230 -9.87 4.29 -1.69
N ILE A 231 -10.74 3.55 -0.97
CA ILE A 231 -11.73 2.62 -1.54
C ILE A 231 -12.70 3.30 -2.51
N SER A 232 -12.93 4.62 -2.36
CA SER A 232 -13.79 5.43 -3.23
C SER A 232 -13.31 5.53 -4.68
N GLU A 233 -12.04 5.20 -4.94
CA GLU A 233 -11.44 5.28 -6.28
C GLU A 233 -11.68 4.01 -7.13
N MET A 234 -12.28 2.97 -6.54
CA MET A 234 -12.62 1.75 -7.28
C MET A 234 -13.77 1.97 -8.26
N SER A 235 -13.68 1.37 -9.44
CA SER A 235 -14.79 1.33 -10.39
C SER A 235 -15.98 0.50 -9.89
N LEU A 236 -17.18 0.79 -10.37
CA LEU A 236 -18.39 0.09 -10.00
C LEU A 236 -18.34 -1.43 -10.25
N ALA A 237 -17.66 -1.85 -11.33
CA ALA A 237 -17.46 -3.26 -11.66
C ALA A 237 -16.62 -3.96 -10.58
N LEU A 238 -15.52 -3.32 -10.16
CA LEU A 238 -14.64 -3.85 -9.14
C LEU A 238 -15.30 -3.85 -7.75
N GLN A 239 -16.10 -2.80 -7.45
CA GLN A 239 -16.91 -2.74 -6.25
C GLN A 239 -17.90 -3.91 -6.14
N ALA A 240 -18.53 -4.31 -7.26
CA ALA A 240 -19.45 -5.47 -7.28
C ALA A 240 -18.72 -6.78 -6.96
N LYS A 241 -17.51 -6.98 -7.51
CA LYS A 241 -16.70 -8.16 -7.23
C LYS A 241 -16.20 -8.16 -5.78
N LEU A 242 -15.75 -7.01 -5.28
CA LEU A 242 -15.35 -6.86 -3.88
C LEU A 242 -16.51 -7.21 -2.92
N LEU A 243 -17.71 -6.70 -3.19
CA LEU A 243 -18.89 -7.00 -2.37
C LEU A 243 -19.11 -8.51 -2.26
N ARG A 244 -19.05 -9.22 -3.40
CA ARG A 244 -19.21 -10.67 -3.44
C ARG A 244 -18.17 -11.37 -2.55
N VAL A 245 -16.89 -10.98 -2.68
CA VAL A 245 -15.80 -11.53 -1.86
C VAL A 245 -16.03 -11.28 -0.37
N LEU A 246 -16.48 -10.07 0.01
CA LEU A 246 -16.78 -9.73 1.41
C LEU A 246 -17.98 -10.48 1.99
N GLN A 247 -18.95 -10.85 1.15
CA GLN A 247 -20.16 -11.57 1.57
C GLN A 247 -19.92 -13.08 1.68
N GLU A 248 -19.33 -13.65 0.63
CA GLU A 248 -19.15 -15.11 0.50
C GLU A 248 -17.89 -15.61 1.22
N LYS A 249 -16.93 -14.69 1.51
CA LYS A 249 -15.59 -15.03 2.04
C LYS A 249 -14.85 -16.03 1.15
N GLU A 250 -15.09 -15.93 -0.12
CA GLU A 250 -14.45 -16.74 -1.16
C GLU A 250 -14.08 -15.84 -2.33
N LEU A 251 -13.04 -16.19 -3.05
CA LEU A 251 -12.66 -15.54 -4.29
C LEU A 251 -12.35 -16.54 -5.39
N GLU A 252 -12.49 -16.06 -6.61
CA GLU A 252 -12.03 -16.73 -7.82
C GLU A 252 -11.00 -15.83 -8.51
N ARG A 253 -9.84 -16.40 -8.89
CA ARG A 253 -8.82 -15.66 -9.65
C ARG A 253 -9.33 -15.34 -11.05
N LEU A 254 -8.84 -14.25 -11.64
CA LEU A 254 -9.13 -13.91 -13.03
C LEU A 254 -8.73 -15.07 -13.94
N GLY A 255 -9.64 -15.48 -14.82
CA GLY A 255 -9.45 -16.61 -15.73
C GLY A 255 -9.45 -17.99 -15.05
N GLY A 256 -9.64 -18.05 -13.74
CA GLY A 256 -9.77 -19.29 -12.98
C GLY A 256 -11.22 -19.75 -12.85
N ARG A 257 -11.38 -20.91 -12.21
CA ARG A 257 -12.69 -21.47 -11.81
C ARG A 257 -12.65 -22.08 -10.41
N LYS A 258 -11.48 -21.97 -9.76
CA LYS A 258 -11.28 -22.54 -8.43
C LYS A 258 -11.69 -21.50 -7.40
N MET A 259 -12.65 -21.86 -6.56
CA MET A 259 -12.99 -21.05 -5.39
C MET A 259 -11.92 -21.21 -4.31
N ILE A 260 -11.53 -20.10 -3.72
CA ILE A 260 -10.50 -20.00 -2.68
C ILE A 260 -11.16 -19.39 -1.46
N GLU A 261 -11.25 -20.15 -0.38
CA GLU A 261 -11.79 -19.68 0.89
C GLU A 261 -10.86 -18.61 1.52
N LEU A 262 -11.46 -17.57 2.09
CA LEU A 262 -10.77 -16.45 2.68
C LEU A 262 -11.07 -16.33 4.18
N ASP A 263 -10.03 -16.29 4.96
CA ASP A 263 -10.05 -15.81 6.35
C ASP A 263 -9.24 -14.51 6.44
N VAL A 264 -9.84 -13.41 6.00
CA VAL A 264 -9.19 -12.09 5.94
C VAL A 264 -10.07 -11.05 6.61
N ARG A 265 -9.51 -10.32 7.58
CA ARG A 265 -10.14 -9.11 8.11
C ARG A 265 -9.92 -7.95 7.14
N VAL A 266 -10.98 -7.20 6.82
CA VAL A 266 -10.86 -6.06 5.92
C VAL A 266 -11.00 -4.75 6.70
N LEU A 267 -10.07 -3.85 6.48
CA LEU A 267 -10.14 -2.44 6.85
C LEU A 267 -10.20 -1.62 5.56
N ALA A 268 -10.96 -0.54 5.55
CA ALA A 268 -11.06 0.35 4.40
C ALA A 268 -10.84 1.79 4.82
N THR A 269 -10.25 2.60 3.95
CA THR A 269 -10.12 4.04 4.17
C THR A 269 -10.72 4.82 3.02
N THR A 270 -11.13 6.05 3.29
CA THR A 270 -11.54 7.00 2.26
C THR A 270 -11.34 8.44 2.75
N ASN A 271 -11.05 9.34 1.82
CA ASN A 271 -11.05 10.79 2.03
C ASN A 271 -12.34 11.46 1.51
N ARG A 272 -13.24 10.69 0.87
CA ARG A 272 -14.52 11.17 0.35
C ARG A 272 -15.69 10.80 1.26
N HIS A 273 -16.76 11.56 1.17
CA HIS A 273 -18.04 11.23 1.81
C HIS A 273 -18.77 10.15 1.02
N LEU A 274 -18.59 8.86 1.40
CA LEU A 274 -19.16 7.73 0.63
C LEU A 274 -20.67 7.82 0.43
N ARG A 275 -21.43 8.44 1.34
CA ARG A 275 -22.88 8.66 1.13
C ARG A 275 -23.16 9.58 -0.06
N GLU A 276 -22.34 10.59 -0.26
CA GLU A 276 -22.44 11.48 -1.42
C GLU A 276 -22.02 10.76 -2.70
N GLU A 277 -21.01 9.91 -2.64
CA GLU A 277 -20.59 9.07 -3.76
C GLU A 277 -21.68 8.06 -4.15
N VAL A 278 -22.40 7.50 -3.17
CA VAL A 278 -23.57 6.63 -3.41
C VAL A 278 -24.70 7.42 -4.08
N ALA A 279 -25.05 8.60 -3.54
CA ALA A 279 -26.09 9.44 -4.13
C ALA A 279 -25.77 9.89 -5.56
N ALA A 280 -24.48 10.07 -5.87
CA ALA A 280 -23.98 10.42 -7.20
C ALA A 280 -23.81 9.19 -8.14
N GLY A 281 -24.10 7.97 -7.68
CA GLY A 281 -23.96 6.75 -8.46
C GLY A 281 -22.53 6.31 -8.73
N ARG A 282 -21.53 6.85 -8.03
CA ARG A 282 -20.10 6.47 -8.16
C ARG A 282 -19.68 5.39 -7.19
N PHE A 283 -20.47 5.15 -6.12
CA PHE A 283 -20.24 4.06 -5.18
C PHE A 283 -21.52 3.26 -4.97
N ARG A 284 -21.41 1.94 -4.85
CA ARG A 284 -22.56 1.05 -4.67
C ARG A 284 -23.06 1.13 -3.23
N GLU A 285 -24.36 1.26 -3.08
CA GLU A 285 -25.02 1.35 -1.77
C GLU A 285 -24.84 0.05 -0.94
N ASP A 286 -24.94 -1.10 -1.59
CA ASP A 286 -24.77 -2.40 -0.94
C ASP A 286 -23.35 -2.61 -0.39
N LEU A 287 -22.33 -2.20 -1.14
CA LEU A 287 -20.94 -2.23 -0.69
C LEU A 287 -20.70 -1.22 0.45
N PHE A 288 -21.30 -0.03 0.36
CA PHE A 288 -21.22 0.97 1.44
C PHE A 288 -21.69 0.37 2.77
N TYR A 289 -22.86 -0.24 2.83
CA TYR A 289 -23.35 -0.86 4.07
C TYR A 289 -22.48 -2.04 4.53
N ARG A 290 -21.87 -2.78 3.62
CA ARG A 290 -20.98 -3.89 3.98
C ARG A 290 -19.65 -3.42 4.57
N LEU A 291 -19.12 -2.27 4.13
CA LEU A 291 -17.88 -1.68 4.64
C LEU A 291 -18.14 -0.83 5.90
N ASN A 292 -19.25 -0.14 5.98
CA ASN A 292 -19.59 0.80 7.04
C ASN A 292 -20.18 0.11 8.30
N VAL A 293 -19.58 -1.03 8.69
CA VAL A 293 -20.00 -1.76 9.90
C VAL A 293 -19.54 -1.03 11.15
N PHE A 294 -18.29 -0.56 11.16
CA PHE A 294 -17.75 0.25 12.24
C PHE A 294 -17.03 1.48 11.65
N PRO A 295 -17.72 2.62 11.52
CA PRO A 295 -17.11 3.84 11.02
C PRO A 295 -16.27 4.53 12.09
N LEU A 296 -15.05 4.95 11.69
CA LEU A 296 -14.17 5.83 12.47
C LEU A 296 -13.87 7.07 11.64
N THR A 297 -14.17 8.24 12.17
CA THR A 297 -13.89 9.50 11.49
C THR A 297 -12.75 10.21 12.19
N LEU A 298 -11.63 10.38 11.47
CA LEU A 298 -10.46 11.09 11.97
C LEU A 298 -10.65 12.60 11.76
N PRO A 299 -10.46 13.41 12.81
CA PRO A 299 -10.53 14.86 12.66
C PRO A 299 -9.39 15.37 11.77
N PRO A 300 -9.60 16.43 10.98
CA PRO A 300 -8.55 17.02 10.17
C PRO A 300 -7.47 17.64 11.07
N LEU A 301 -6.22 17.70 10.58
CA LEU A 301 -5.07 18.17 11.36
C LEU A 301 -5.27 19.61 11.91
N ARG A 302 -5.95 20.48 11.17
CA ARG A 302 -6.28 21.85 11.61
C ARG A 302 -7.20 21.94 12.82
N GLU A 303 -7.90 20.87 13.17
CA GLU A 303 -8.81 20.77 14.33
C GLU A 303 -8.18 20.05 15.52
N ARG A 304 -6.94 19.59 15.37
CA ARG A 304 -6.17 18.94 16.45
C ARG A 304 -5.29 20.02 17.12
N GLN A 305 -5.74 20.53 18.25
CA GLN A 305 -4.99 21.49 19.09
C GLN A 305 -4.27 20.76 20.21
#